data_7a8b4a34e584c997a8dbd36e2f986589
#
_entry.id   7a8b4a34e584c997a8dbd36e2f986589
#
_cell.length_a   1.000
_cell.length_b   1.000
_cell.length_c   1.000
_cell.angle_alpha   90.00
_cell.angle_beta   90.00
_cell.angle_gamma   90.00
#
_symmetry.space_group_name_H-M   'P 1'
#
loop_
_entity.id
_entity.type
_entity.pdbx_description
1 polymer ?
#
loop_
_entity_poly.entity_id
_entity_poly.type
_entity_poly.pdbx_seq_one_letter_code
_entity_poly.pdbx_strand_id
1 'polypeptide(L)'
;MITIVSATNREASMTYKIAMLYSKLLNQIHVKNQILDLRLLPKDFVFTNFGDTSTDYFVTQVDQYIVKADRFIIISPEYHGSYPGIFKAFIDCIGNEGIKDKKVALVG
;
A
#
# COMPACT_ATOMS: atom_id res chain seq x y z
N MET A 1 -12.31 -6.76 3.86
CA MET A 1 -10.92 -7.02 3.42
C MET A 1 -9.99 -5.95 3.96
N ILE A 2 -8.98 -6.35 4.69
CA ILE A 2 -7.93 -5.44 5.16
C ILE A 2 -6.77 -5.49 4.16
N THR A 3 -6.31 -4.34 3.71
CA THR A 3 -5.07 -4.26 2.95
C THR A 3 -3.93 -3.80 3.87
N ILE A 4 -2.88 -4.61 3.92
CA ILE A 4 -1.65 -4.30 4.63
C ILE A 4 -0.69 -3.69 3.60
N VAL A 5 -0.30 -2.44 3.79
CA VAL A 5 0.61 -1.76 2.86
C VAL A 5 2.03 -1.84 3.40
N SER A 6 2.90 -2.49 2.64
CA SER A 6 4.35 -2.45 2.89
C SER A 6 4.90 -1.22 2.16
N ALA A 7 5.07 -0.12 2.90
CA ALA A 7 5.20 1.21 2.35
C ALA A 7 6.65 1.58 2.00
N THR A 8 7.38 0.67 1.37
CA THR A 8 8.75 0.91 0.90
C THR A 8 9.03 0.10 -0.35
N ASN A 9 9.93 0.59 -1.18
CA ASN A 9 10.45 -0.16 -2.34
C ASN A 9 11.86 -0.70 -2.14
N ARG A 10 12.37 -0.65 -0.91
CA ARG A 10 13.69 -1.20 -0.58
C ARG A 10 13.68 -2.72 -0.68
N GLU A 11 14.62 -3.32 -1.42
CA GLU A 11 14.63 -4.75 -1.71
C GLU A 11 14.75 -5.62 -0.45
N ALA A 12 15.70 -5.34 0.42
CA ALA A 12 15.91 -6.10 1.65
C ALA A 12 15.10 -5.48 2.79
N SER A 13 13.77 -5.43 2.63
CA SER A 13 12.91 -4.68 3.54
C SER A 13 12.48 -5.49 4.74
N MET A 14 12.77 -5.00 5.94
CA MET A 14 12.18 -5.51 7.17
C MET A 14 10.69 -5.20 7.21
N THR A 15 10.27 -4.12 6.58
CA THR A 15 8.86 -3.70 6.49
C THR A 15 7.99 -4.80 5.89
N TYR A 16 8.45 -5.43 4.81
CA TYR A 16 7.69 -6.52 4.19
C TYR A 16 7.56 -7.73 5.13
N LYS A 17 8.61 -8.04 5.89
CA LYS A 17 8.57 -9.12 6.88
C LYS A 17 7.54 -8.83 7.97
N ILE A 18 7.44 -7.58 8.41
CA ILE A 18 6.43 -7.15 9.37
C ILE A 18 5.03 -7.26 8.76
N ALA A 19 4.87 -6.87 7.49
CA ALA A 19 3.59 -7.02 6.80
C ALA A 19 3.15 -8.50 6.74
N MET A 20 4.08 -9.40 6.46
CA MET A 20 3.79 -10.84 6.47
C MET A 20 3.38 -11.34 7.85
N LEU A 21 4.00 -10.83 8.91
CA LEU A 21 3.64 -11.18 10.28
C LEU A 21 2.21 -10.73 10.59
N TYR A 22 1.85 -9.50 10.24
CA TYR A 22 0.48 -9.02 10.42
C TYR A 22 -0.52 -9.86 9.65
N SER A 23 -0.20 -10.22 8.40
CA SER A 23 -1.07 -11.08 7.60
C SER A 23 -1.29 -12.44 8.27
N LYS A 24 -0.22 -13.03 8.79
CA LYS A 24 -0.30 -14.30 9.52
C LYS A 24 -1.21 -14.21 10.75
N LEU A 25 -1.06 -13.14 11.54
CA LEU A 25 -1.87 -12.92 12.72
C LEU A 25 -3.34 -12.72 12.37
N LEU A 26 -3.63 -11.95 11.33
CA LEU A 26 -5.01 -11.76 10.85
C LEU A 26 -5.62 -13.08 10.35
N ASN A 27 -4.85 -13.90 9.67
CA ASN A 27 -5.31 -15.22 9.22
C ASN A 27 -5.67 -16.13 10.41
N GLN A 28 -4.91 -16.05 11.50
CA GLN A 28 -5.18 -16.84 12.70
C GLN A 28 -6.52 -16.50 13.36
N ILE A 29 -6.99 -15.28 13.20
CA ILE A 29 -8.29 -14.85 13.72
C ILE A 29 -9.35 -14.77 12.61
N HIS A 30 -9.09 -15.41 11.47
CA HIS A 30 -10.01 -15.54 10.33
C HIS A 30 -10.46 -14.20 9.73
N VAL A 31 -9.58 -13.20 9.71
CA VAL A 31 -9.84 -11.90 9.08
C VAL A 31 -9.19 -11.88 7.70
N LYS A 32 -10.01 -11.69 6.66
CA LYS A 32 -9.51 -11.59 5.29
C LYS A 32 -8.58 -10.40 5.13
N ASN A 33 -7.44 -10.65 4.50
CA ASN A 33 -6.43 -9.61 4.30
C ASN A 33 -5.61 -9.90 3.04
N GLN A 34 -4.91 -8.88 2.58
CA GLN A 34 -3.97 -8.96 1.47
C GLN A 34 -2.84 -7.98 1.72
N ILE A 35 -1.70 -8.21 1.08
CA ILE A 35 -0.53 -7.33 1.21
C ILE A 35 -0.32 -6.58 -0.09
N LEU A 36 -0.26 -5.25 -0.01
CA LEU A 36 0.20 -4.40 -1.10
C LEU A 36 1.67 -4.09 -0.86
N ASP A 37 2.52 -4.63 -1.73
CA ASP A 37 3.97 -4.48 -1.65
C ASP A 37 4.42 -3.44 -2.67
N LEU A 38 4.84 -2.26 -2.21
CA LEU A 38 5.22 -1.17 -3.10
C LEU A 38 6.50 -1.46 -3.91
N ARG A 39 7.26 -2.51 -3.55
CA ARG A 39 8.39 -2.95 -4.38
C ARG A 39 7.95 -3.46 -5.75
N LEU A 40 6.70 -3.92 -5.86
CA LEU A 40 6.19 -4.54 -7.08
C LEU A 40 5.54 -3.54 -8.04
N LEU A 41 5.51 -2.26 -7.70
CA LEU A 41 5.02 -1.24 -8.62
C LEU A 41 5.96 -1.11 -9.82
N PRO A 42 5.43 -0.85 -11.02
CA PRO A 42 6.29 -0.54 -12.17
C PRO A 42 7.22 0.62 -11.86
N LYS A 43 8.47 0.55 -12.31
CA LYS A 43 9.50 1.56 -11.97
C LYS A 43 9.13 2.97 -12.41
N ASP A 44 8.32 3.09 -13.45
CA ASP A 44 7.87 4.38 -14.00
C ASP A 44 6.46 4.78 -13.58
N PHE A 45 5.90 4.12 -12.55
CA PHE A 45 4.47 4.26 -12.24
C PHE A 45 4.05 5.71 -11.97
N VAL A 46 4.90 6.50 -11.34
CA VAL A 46 4.57 7.88 -11.01
C VAL A 46 4.50 8.77 -12.24
N PHE A 47 5.28 8.45 -13.29
CA PHE A 47 5.27 9.22 -14.53
C PHE A 47 4.12 8.84 -15.46
N THR A 48 3.54 7.65 -15.29
CA THR A 48 2.49 7.14 -16.16
C THR A 48 1.10 7.14 -15.50
N ASN A 49 1.00 7.38 -14.19
CA ASN A 49 -0.24 7.23 -13.44
C ASN A 49 -0.60 8.44 -12.57
N PHE A 50 0.00 9.58 -12.82
CA PHE A 50 -0.28 10.79 -12.05
C PHE A 50 -1.37 11.62 -12.74
N GLY A 51 -2.27 12.18 -11.94
CA GLY A 51 -3.36 13.02 -12.43
C GLY A 51 -4.43 12.21 -13.15
N ASP A 52 -4.80 12.64 -14.35
CA ASP A 52 -5.86 12.00 -15.13
C ASP A 52 -5.38 10.81 -15.95
N THR A 53 -4.09 10.51 -15.90
CA THR A 53 -3.47 9.44 -16.68
C THR A 53 -3.22 8.23 -15.79
N SER A 54 -3.68 7.04 -16.22
CA SER A 54 -3.40 5.79 -15.50
C SER A 54 -3.36 4.63 -16.49
N THR A 55 -2.42 3.71 -16.26
CA THR A 55 -2.37 2.46 -17.03
C THR A 55 -3.44 1.50 -16.51
N ASP A 56 -3.89 0.58 -17.36
CA ASP A 56 -4.87 -0.43 -16.96
C ASP A 56 -4.34 -1.29 -15.81
N TYR A 57 -3.05 -1.61 -15.83
CA TYR A 57 -2.42 -2.37 -14.75
C TYR A 57 -2.55 -1.64 -13.41
N PHE A 58 -2.23 -0.34 -13.38
CA PHE A 58 -2.29 0.44 -12.14
C PHE A 58 -3.72 0.58 -11.63
N VAL A 59 -4.68 0.83 -12.55
CA VAL A 59 -6.10 0.91 -12.18
C VAL A 59 -6.56 -0.39 -11.55
N THR A 60 -6.16 -1.54 -12.10
CA THR A 60 -6.50 -2.85 -11.54
C THR A 60 -5.91 -3.04 -10.15
N GLN A 61 -4.66 -2.62 -9.94
CA GLN A 61 -4.01 -2.71 -8.63
C GLN A 61 -4.70 -1.83 -7.60
N VAL A 62 -5.03 -0.60 -7.96
CA VAL A 62 -5.75 0.32 -7.07
C VAL A 62 -7.13 -0.25 -6.73
N ASP A 63 -7.84 -0.79 -7.70
CA ASP A 63 -9.14 -1.40 -7.44
C ASP A 63 -9.02 -2.55 -6.44
N GLN A 64 -8.09 -3.46 -6.67
CA GLN A 64 -7.94 -4.64 -5.83
C GLN A 64 -7.50 -4.32 -4.41
N TYR A 65 -6.49 -3.46 -4.26
CA TYR A 65 -5.84 -3.26 -2.96
C TYR A 65 -6.38 -2.05 -2.19
N ILE A 66 -6.96 -1.08 -2.88
CA ILE A 66 -7.40 0.16 -2.25
C ILE A 66 -8.92 0.26 -2.25
N VAL A 67 -9.56 0.17 -3.41
CA VAL A 67 -11.01 0.39 -3.51
C VAL A 67 -11.77 -0.72 -2.79
N LYS A 68 -11.39 -1.97 -2.98
CA LYS A 68 -12.07 -3.12 -2.37
C LYS A 68 -11.74 -3.34 -0.90
N ALA A 69 -10.71 -2.69 -0.39
CA ALA A 69 -10.39 -2.74 1.03
C ALA A 69 -11.34 -1.84 1.81
N ASP A 70 -11.71 -2.26 3.01
CA ASP A 70 -12.50 -1.42 3.92
C ASP A 70 -11.63 -0.82 5.03
N ARG A 71 -10.43 -1.35 5.25
CA ARG A 71 -9.48 -0.85 6.25
C ARG A 71 -8.05 -1.08 5.76
N PHE A 72 -7.13 -0.31 6.33
CA PHE A 72 -5.72 -0.40 5.99
C PHE A 72 -4.85 -0.54 7.23
N ILE A 73 -3.81 -1.34 7.12
CA ILE A 73 -2.66 -1.31 8.05
C ILE A 73 -1.47 -0.86 7.21
N ILE A 74 -0.93 0.31 7.51
CA ILE A 74 0.20 0.86 6.76
C ILE A 74 1.45 0.73 7.62
N ILE A 75 2.41 -0.05 7.13
CA ILE A 75 3.69 -0.28 7.80
C ILE A 75 4.72 0.56 7.04
N SER A 76 5.23 1.60 7.69
CA SER A 76 6.10 2.59 7.06
C SER A 76 7.41 2.72 7.83
N PRO A 77 8.56 2.44 7.21
CA PRO A 77 9.84 2.77 7.81
C PRO A 77 10.06 4.28 7.80
N GLU A 78 11.03 4.73 8.57
CA GLU A 78 11.45 6.12 8.59
C GLU A 78 12.68 6.26 7.70
N TYR A 79 12.65 7.21 6.77
CA TYR A 79 13.76 7.58 5.92
C TYR A 79 13.99 9.08 6.03
N HIS A 80 15.13 9.48 6.59
CA HIS A 80 15.49 10.89 6.78
C HIS A 80 14.42 11.69 7.55
N GLY A 81 13.87 11.08 8.62
CA GLY A 81 12.89 11.75 9.47
C GLY A 81 11.47 11.78 8.92
N SER A 82 11.18 11.04 7.85
CA SER A 82 9.87 11.04 7.22
C SER A 82 9.52 9.66 6.69
N TYR A 83 8.37 9.55 6.06
CA TYR A 83 7.94 8.33 5.38
C TYR A 83 8.68 8.19 4.04
N PRO A 84 8.72 6.96 3.46
CA PRO A 84 9.42 6.74 2.20
C PRO A 84 8.82 7.53 1.02
N GLY A 85 9.67 8.02 0.14
CA GLY A 85 9.24 8.76 -1.05
C GLY A 85 8.30 7.96 -1.95
N ILE A 86 8.50 6.64 -2.08
CA ILE A 86 7.63 5.78 -2.87
C ILE A 86 6.20 5.78 -2.35
N PHE A 87 6.02 5.86 -1.04
CA PHE A 87 4.70 5.88 -0.44
C PHE A 87 3.95 7.17 -0.79
N LYS A 88 4.63 8.33 -0.69
CA LYS A 88 4.03 9.62 -1.09
C LYS A 88 3.68 9.61 -2.58
N ALA A 89 4.59 9.10 -3.41
CA ALA A 89 4.34 8.99 -4.85
C ALA A 89 3.11 8.10 -5.14
N PHE A 90 2.98 6.99 -4.42
CA PHE A 90 1.82 6.12 -4.54
C PHE A 90 0.52 6.85 -4.16
N ILE A 91 0.52 7.54 -3.02
CA ILE A 91 -0.64 8.32 -2.55
C ILE A 91 -1.03 9.37 -3.60
N ASP A 92 -0.06 10.04 -4.21
CA ASP A 92 -0.33 11.05 -5.23
C ASP A 92 -0.97 10.45 -6.50
N CYS A 93 -0.76 9.17 -6.76
CA CYS A 93 -1.29 8.50 -7.95
C CYS A 93 -2.66 7.85 -7.76
N ILE A 94 -3.08 7.60 -6.52
CA ILE A 94 -4.40 7.02 -6.25
C ILE A 94 -5.43 8.14 -6.04
N GLY A 95 -6.68 7.88 -6.40
CA GLY A 95 -7.74 8.85 -6.18
C GLY A 95 -8.22 8.88 -4.73
N ASN A 96 -8.92 9.95 -4.36
CA ASN A 96 -9.47 10.10 -3.02
C ASN A 96 -10.61 9.14 -2.72
N GLU A 97 -11.38 8.77 -3.74
CA GLU A 97 -12.59 7.97 -3.56
C GLU A 97 -12.30 6.59 -2.96
N GLY A 98 -11.17 6.00 -3.31
CA GLY A 98 -10.80 4.67 -2.82
C GLY A 98 -10.42 4.63 -1.35
N ILE A 99 -10.04 5.76 -0.76
CA ILE A 99 -9.56 5.84 0.63
C ILE A 99 -10.51 6.62 1.55
N LYS A 100 -11.50 7.27 0.97
CA LYS A 100 -12.41 8.13 1.72
C LYS A 100 -13.16 7.34 2.80
N ASP A 101 -13.19 7.89 4.02
CA ASP A 101 -13.92 7.37 5.17
C ASP A 101 -13.48 5.96 5.61
N LYS A 102 -12.27 5.52 5.22
CA LYS A 102 -11.73 4.23 5.65
C LYS A 102 -10.78 4.39 6.82
N LYS A 103 -10.79 3.41 7.71
CA LYS A 103 -9.91 3.42 8.90
C LYS A 103 -8.51 2.94 8.53
N VAL A 104 -7.51 3.57 9.17
CA VAL A 104 -6.11 3.27 8.94
C VAL A 104 -5.40 3.10 10.27
N ALA A 105 -4.63 2.02 10.40
CA ALA A 105 -3.66 1.83 11.48
C ALA A 105 -2.27 2.09 10.91
N LEU A 106 -1.51 2.96 11.57
CA LEU A 106 -0.14 3.26 11.17
C LEU A 106 0.84 2.54 12.09
N VAL A 107 1.81 1.85 11.49
CA VAL A 107 2.87 1.14 12.19
C VAL A 107 4.20 1.72 11.76
N GLY A 108 4.92 2.27 12.71
CA GLY A 108 6.22 2.91 12.48
C GLY A 108 7.41 1.98 12.69
#